data_67489118673a916789d4ef3191da0c0b
#
_entry.id   67489118673a916789d4ef3191da0c0b
#
_cell.length_a   1.000
_cell.length_b   1.000
_cell.length_c   1.000
_cell.angle_alpha   90.00
_cell.angle_beta   90.00
_cell.angle_gamma   90.00
#
_symmetry.space_group_name_H-M   'P 1'
#
loop_
_entity.id
_entity.type
_entity.pdbx_description
1 polymer ?
#
loop_
_entity_poly.entity_id
_entity_poly.type
_entity_poly.pdbx_seq_one_letter_code
_entity_poly.pdbx_strand_id
1 'polypeptide(L)'
;MTMLFDIEQYRAPDSQNHKSDWDGVKYDSAWDDGSAFPQTSSKTSLQETSGSNKTDCWYTPPSIVELVIQVLGEINLDPCADDGRHIRAAKHYTFDDDGLKQPWCGKVYMNPPYSHPGLWMKKLQLEFSTCNVDEAIALIPAATDTNWLSPVLKTQPVCFWKGRIKFLGQDYQLKSSARQSHVLVYWGNNWQRFREVFEDYGVVYFPISSVHHDEVLGGNISPNNSPSTHRKRGEGSGNISWGYANANSTKKKPVKQLYFEWEYRGKRGKTYVRSRFKEQVISMNEAKVPVAVILKLLTYNPKVAGALGLN
;
A
#
# COMPACT_ATOMS: atom_id res chain seq x y z
N MET A 1 29.75 33.12 -0.14
CA MET A 1 29.09 33.39 -1.43
C MET A 1 28.02 32.33 -1.61
N THR A 2 26.81 32.62 -1.12
CA THR A 2 25.71 31.66 -1.07
C THR A 2 24.94 31.77 -2.38
N MET A 3 24.99 30.73 -3.21
CA MET A 3 24.16 30.67 -4.41
C MET A 3 22.72 30.44 -3.99
N LEU A 4 21.90 31.47 -4.10
CA LEU A 4 20.45 31.37 -4.02
C LEU A 4 19.96 30.66 -5.30
N PHE A 5 19.47 29.43 -5.15
CA PHE A 5 18.73 28.78 -6.23
C PHE A 5 17.39 29.49 -6.38
N ASP A 6 17.17 30.07 -7.54
CA ASP A 6 15.91 30.70 -7.91
C ASP A 6 14.90 29.60 -8.28
N ILE A 7 13.98 29.35 -7.35
CA ILE A 7 12.94 28.31 -7.44
C ILE A 7 11.81 28.70 -8.42
N GLU A 8 11.72 30.00 -8.78
CA GLU A 8 10.65 30.53 -9.64
C GLU A 8 10.75 30.00 -11.08
N GLN A 9 11.95 29.71 -11.59
CA GLN A 9 12.14 29.17 -12.93
C GLN A 9 11.60 27.73 -13.11
N TYR A 10 11.24 27.03 -12.01
CA TYR A 10 10.65 25.68 -12.02
C TYR A 10 9.15 25.67 -11.69
N ARG A 11 8.54 26.84 -11.57
CA ARG A 11 7.10 26.93 -11.40
C ARG A 11 6.41 26.60 -12.72
N ALA A 12 5.54 25.58 -12.72
CA ALA A 12 4.69 25.31 -13.86
C ALA A 12 3.86 26.54 -14.22
N PRO A 13 3.77 26.94 -15.48
CA PRO A 13 2.96 28.11 -15.88
C PRO A 13 1.50 27.87 -15.50
N ASP A 14 0.87 28.94 -14.97
CA ASP A 14 -0.54 28.95 -14.61
C ASP A 14 -1.39 28.48 -15.78
N SER A 15 -2.32 27.57 -15.51
CA SER A 15 -3.17 26.87 -16.48
C SER A 15 -4.29 27.74 -17.06
N GLN A 16 -4.03 29.03 -17.35
CA GLN A 16 -4.93 29.89 -18.10
C GLN A 16 -4.21 30.47 -19.32
N ASN A 17 -4.58 29.91 -20.51
CA ASN A 17 -4.23 30.38 -21.84
C ASN A 17 -2.77 30.23 -22.31
N HIS A 18 -2.33 29.00 -22.58
CA HIS A 18 -1.43 28.77 -23.71
C HIS A 18 -1.81 27.46 -24.41
N LYS A 19 -2.24 27.55 -25.69
CA LYS A 19 -2.10 26.47 -26.64
C LYS A 19 -0.60 26.20 -26.71
N SER A 20 -0.17 25.12 -26.11
CA SER A 20 1.23 24.71 -26.15
C SER A 20 1.50 23.99 -27.46
N ASP A 21 2.59 24.38 -28.14
CA ASP A 21 3.16 23.74 -29.33
C ASP A 21 3.75 22.34 -29.03
N TRP A 22 3.08 21.54 -28.21
CA TRP A 22 3.44 20.16 -27.87
C TRP A 22 2.65 19.12 -28.68
N ASP A 23 2.02 19.52 -29.79
CA ASP A 23 1.22 18.66 -30.66
C ASP A 23 2.03 17.61 -31.45
N GLY A 24 3.29 17.39 -31.14
CA GLY A 24 4.17 16.45 -31.85
C GLY A 24 4.54 15.16 -31.11
N VAL A 25 4.29 15.06 -29.80
CA VAL A 25 4.57 13.83 -29.04
C VAL A 25 3.27 13.06 -28.88
N LYS A 26 3.06 12.05 -29.72
CA LYS A 26 2.02 11.05 -29.46
C LYS A 26 2.39 10.31 -28.18
N TYR A 27 1.81 10.75 -27.08
CA TYR A 27 1.73 9.92 -25.88
C TYR A 27 0.95 8.67 -26.24
N ASP A 28 1.58 7.52 -26.12
CA ASP A 28 0.90 6.25 -26.26
C ASP A 28 -0.04 6.11 -25.06
N SER A 29 -1.32 6.46 -25.24
CA SER A 29 -2.36 6.44 -24.23
C SER A 29 -2.65 5.04 -23.67
N ALA A 30 -1.99 4.01 -24.18
CA ALA A 30 -2.06 2.64 -23.67
C ALA A 30 -1.56 2.50 -22.20
N TRP A 31 -0.86 3.51 -21.67
CA TRP A 31 -0.33 3.50 -20.31
C TRP A 31 -1.24 4.16 -19.28
N ASP A 32 -2.26 4.89 -19.69
CA ASP A 32 -3.02 5.78 -18.82
C ASP A 32 -4.49 5.38 -18.63
N ASP A 33 -5.00 4.42 -19.43
CA ASP A 33 -6.43 4.09 -19.44
C ASP A 33 -6.73 2.75 -18.74
N GLY A 34 -7.22 2.86 -17.49
CA GLY A 34 -7.86 1.75 -16.77
C GLY A 34 -9.28 1.44 -17.29
N SER A 35 -9.71 2.03 -18.37
CA SER A 35 -11.01 1.82 -18.99
C SER A 35 -10.82 1.39 -20.45
N ALA A 36 -10.84 0.13 -20.71
CA ALA A 36 -11.42 -0.48 -21.89
C ALA A 36 -10.82 -1.86 -22.16
N PHE A 37 -11.54 -2.88 -21.76
CA PHE A 37 -11.51 -4.09 -22.56
C PHE A 37 -12.22 -3.76 -23.87
N PRO A 38 -11.58 -3.81 -25.05
CA PRO A 38 -12.29 -3.69 -26.30
C PRO A 38 -13.17 -4.92 -26.47
N GLN A 39 -14.47 -4.72 -26.44
CA GLN A 39 -15.41 -5.68 -27.00
C GLN A 39 -15.28 -5.61 -28.52
N THR A 40 -14.43 -6.38 -29.12
CA THR A 40 -14.41 -6.57 -30.56
C THR A 40 -15.14 -7.85 -30.94
N SER A 41 -16.37 -7.69 -31.35
CA SER A 41 -16.98 -8.59 -32.31
C SER A 41 -16.40 -8.29 -33.70
N SER A 42 -15.41 -9.07 -34.14
CA SER A 42 -15.19 -9.39 -35.56
C SER A 42 -14.18 -10.51 -35.68
N LYS A 43 -14.65 -11.58 -36.30
CA LYS A 43 -13.89 -12.76 -36.68
C LYS A 43 -12.78 -12.36 -37.66
N THR A 44 -11.54 -12.54 -37.29
CA THR A 44 -10.44 -12.71 -38.25
C THR A 44 -9.45 -13.71 -37.66
N SER A 45 -9.10 -14.68 -38.47
CA SER A 45 -8.28 -15.86 -38.25
C SER A 45 -7.13 -15.71 -37.26
N LEU A 46 -7.15 -16.60 -36.26
CA LEU A 46 -6.09 -16.84 -35.30
C LEU A 46 -4.81 -17.31 -36.02
N GLN A 47 -3.79 -16.49 -36.01
CA GLN A 47 -2.42 -16.99 -35.95
C GLN A 47 -1.96 -16.82 -34.50
N GLU A 48 -1.83 -17.94 -33.83
CA GLU A 48 -1.21 -18.05 -32.53
C GLU A 48 0.26 -17.62 -32.63
N THR A 49 0.57 -16.41 -32.23
CA THR A 49 1.92 -16.07 -31.83
C THR A 49 1.97 -16.13 -30.31
N SER A 50 2.27 -17.30 -29.79
CA SER A 50 2.72 -17.52 -28.41
C SER A 50 4.10 -16.88 -28.24
N GLY A 51 4.12 -15.56 -28.06
CA GLY A 51 5.27 -14.80 -27.66
C GLY A 51 4.97 -14.16 -26.31
N SER A 52 5.30 -14.84 -25.21
CA SER A 52 5.48 -14.13 -23.95
C SER A 52 6.46 -12.98 -24.22
N ASN A 53 6.02 -11.75 -24.01
CA ASN A 53 6.88 -10.58 -24.20
C ASN A 53 8.09 -10.76 -23.26
N LYS A 54 9.25 -11.10 -23.82
CA LYS A 54 10.54 -11.26 -23.12
C LYS A 54 10.92 -10.05 -22.26
N THR A 55 10.18 -8.96 -22.36
CA THR A 55 10.38 -7.68 -21.67
C THR A 55 9.79 -7.63 -20.26
N ASP A 56 8.91 -8.57 -19.87
CA ASP A 56 8.23 -8.56 -18.56
C ASP A 56 8.83 -9.54 -17.53
N CYS A 57 9.82 -10.35 -17.93
CA CYS A 57 10.44 -11.33 -17.04
C CYS A 57 11.66 -10.73 -16.31
N TRP A 58 11.38 -9.91 -15.31
CA TRP A 58 12.37 -9.28 -14.44
C TRP A 58 12.22 -9.79 -13.01
N TYR A 59 13.08 -10.74 -12.60
CA TYR A 59 12.96 -11.35 -11.30
C TYR A 59 13.78 -10.61 -10.26
N THR A 60 13.24 -10.48 -9.07
CA THR A 60 13.85 -9.73 -7.97
C THR A 60 15.12 -10.42 -7.48
N PRO A 61 16.24 -9.69 -7.35
CA PRO A 61 17.47 -10.26 -6.77
C PRO A 61 17.25 -10.73 -5.33
N PRO A 62 17.87 -11.85 -4.91
CA PRO A 62 17.73 -12.38 -3.55
C PRO A 62 18.04 -11.37 -2.46
N SER A 63 19.02 -10.48 -2.65
CA SER A 63 19.36 -9.42 -1.69
C SER A 63 18.21 -8.46 -1.40
N ILE A 64 17.37 -8.15 -2.40
CA ILE A 64 16.17 -7.31 -2.19
C ILE A 64 15.08 -8.13 -1.49
N VAL A 65 14.92 -9.41 -1.85
CA VAL A 65 13.95 -10.31 -1.18
C VAL A 65 14.26 -10.45 0.30
N GLU A 66 15.54 -10.56 0.66
CA GLU A 66 15.97 -10.59 2.06
C GLU A 66 15.60 -9.32 2.82
N LEU A 67 15.73 -8.14 2.23
CA LEU A 67 15.28 -6.89 2.84
C LEU A 67 13.75 -6.86 3.01
N VAL A 68 13.01 -7.34 2.03
CA VAL A 68 11.56 -7.49 2.13
C VAL A 68 11.17 -8.40 3.30
N ILE A 69 11.85 -9.53 3.46
CA ILE A 69 11.61 -10.46 4.56
C ILE A 69 11.99 -9.83 5.91
N GLN A 70 13.04 -9.01 5.97
CA GLN A 70 13.39 -8.29 7.20
C GLN A 70 12.29 -7.34 7.67
N VAL A 71 11.50 -6.78 6.75
CA VAL A 71 10.36 -5.92 7.08
C VAL A 71 9.12 -6.75 7.39
N LEU A 72 8.74 -7.65 6.48
CA LEU A 72 7.50 -8.42 6.58
C LEU A 72 7.60 -9.59 7.59
N GLY A 73 8.83 -10.07 7.91
CA GLY A 73 9.07 -11.29 8.66
C GLY A 73 8.94 -12.56 7.83
N GLU A 74 7.89 -12.67 7.06
CA GLU A 74 7.64 -13.74 6.08
C GLU A 74 6.86 -13.20 4.88
N ILE A 75 6.86 -13.92 3.77
CA ILE A 75 6.00 -13.65 2.62
C ILE A 75 4.96 -14.76 2.55
N ASN A 76 3.68 -14.40 2.74
CA ASN A 76 2.59 -15.36 2.63
C ASN A 76 2.16 -15.56 1.17
N LEU A 77 2.29 -14.52 0.33
CA LEU A 77 1.88 -14.58 -1.07
C LEU A 77 2.83 -13.78 -1.97
N ASP A 78 3.27 -14.42 -3.05
CA ASP A 78 3.80 -13.78 -4.26
C ASP A 78 2.76 -13.93 -5.38
N PRO A 79 2.02 -12.87 -5.72
CA PRO A 79 0.95 -12.95 -6.72
C PRO A 79 1.45 -12.85 -8.16
N CYS A 80 2.74 -12.60 -8.37
CA CYS A 80 3.38 -12.40 -9.68
C CYS A 80 4.58 -13.34 -9.85
N ALA A 81 4.47 -14.54 -9.31
CA ALA A 81 5.56 -15.50 -9.28
C ALA A 81 5.96 -15.97 -10.68
N ASP A 82 7.23 -16.16 -10.86
CA ASP A 82 7.74 -16.94 -12.00
C ASP A 82 7.47 -18.44 -11.83
N ASP A 83 7.61 -19.21 -12.92
CA ASP A 83 7.33 -20.64 -12.91
C ASP A 83 8.26 -21.42 -11.96
N GLY A 84 9.49 -20.93 -11.75
CA GLY A 84 10.46 -21.50 -10.83
C GLY A 84 10.22 -21.13 -9.37
N ARG A 85 9.31 -20.16 -9.08
CA ARG A 85 8.94 -19.74 -7.73
C ARG A 85 10.16 -19.38 -6.88
N HIS A 86 11.10 -18.64 -7.45
CA HIS A 86 12.38 -18.34 -6.82
C HIS A 86 12.26 -17.47 -5.55
N ILE A 87 11.15 -16.75 -5.37
CA ILE A 87 10.87 -16.01 -4.15
C ILE A 87 10.30 -16.95 -3.09
N ARG A 88 10.89 -16.92 -1.91
CA ARG A 88 10.42 -17.74 -0.79
C ARG A 88 9.12 -17.18 -0.21
N ALA A 89 7.99 -17.66 -0.71
CA ALA A 89 6.66 -17.36 -0.21
C ALA A 89 5.88 -18.62 0.13
N ALA A 90 4.88 -18.53 1.01
CA ALA A 90 4.03 -19.66 1.36
C ALA A 90 3.10 -20.06 0.19
N LYS A 91 2.68 -19.08 -0.62
CA LYS A 91 1.83 -19.27 -1.80
C LYS A 91 2.35 -18.43 -2.97
N HIS A 92 2.19 -18.97 -4.17
CA HIS A 92 2.58 -18.33 -5.41
C HIS A 92 1.44 -18.38 -6.41
N TYR A 93 1.28 -17.31 -7.19
CA TYR A 93 0.46 -17.33 -8.39
C TYR A 93 1.36 -17.04 -9.59
N THR A 94 1.46 -18.03 -10.47
CA THR A 94 2.22 -17.94 -11.71
C THR A 94 1.37 -17.30 -12.82
N PHE A 95 1.93 -17.17 -14.00
CA PHE A 95 1.21 -16.67 -15.17
C PHE A 95 -0.06 -17.50 -15.47
N ASP A 96 0.02 -18.82 -15.33
CA ASP A 96 -1.11 -19.73 -15.59
C ASP A 96 -2.24 -19.59 -14.55
N ASP A 97 -1.90 -19.18 -13.34
CA ASP A 97 -2.89 -18.97 -12.26
C ASP A 97 -3.68 -17.67 -12.43
N ASP A 98 -3.17 -16.69 -13.20
CA ASP A 98 -3.71 -15.32 -13.28
C ASP A 98 -3.91 -14.67 -11.91
N GLY A 99 -2.82 -14.23 -11.29
CA GLY A 99 -2.82 -13.68 -9.94
C GLY A 99 -3.78 -12.50 -9.72
N LEU A 100 -4.16 -11.77 -10.79
CA LEU A 100 -5.17 -10.71 -10.70
C LEU A 100 -6.58 -11.24 -10.40
N LYS A 101 -6.90 -12.47 -10.80
CA LYS A 101 -8.20 -13.10 -10.54
C LYS A 101 -8.25 -13.87 -9.22
N GLN A 102 -7.08 -14.14 -8.63
CA GLN A 102 -6.99 -14.93 -7.41
C GLN A 102 -7.24 -14.09 -6.14
N PRO A 103 -7.67 -14.72 -5.03
CA PRO A 103 -7.76 -14.05 -3.74
C PRO A 103 -6.37 -13.84 -3.13
N TRP A 104 -6.11 -12.64 -2.63
CA TRP A 104 -4.87 -12.31 -1.91
C TRP A 104 -5.13 -12.27 -0.42
N CYS A 105 -4.17 -12.73 0.39
CA CYS A 105 -4.27 -12.69 1.84
C CYS A 105 -2.90 -12.68 2.51
N GLY A 106 -2.87 -12.18 3.75
CA GLY A 106 -1.67 -12.15 4.59
C GLY A 106 -0.64 -11.12 4.12
N LYS A 107 0.63 -11.46 4.22
CA LYS A 107 1.76 -10.60 3.87
C LYS A 107 2.17 -10.82 2.42
N VAL A 108 2.09 -9.78 1.62
CA VAL A 108 2.28 -9.86 0.17
C VAL A 108 3.56 -9.17 -0.26
N TYR A 109 4.36 -9.87 -1.06
CA TYR A 109 5.41 -9.24 -1.85
C TYR A 109 5.01 -9.27 -3.33
N MET A 110 5.09 -8.14 -4.02
CA MET A 110 4.67 -8.00 -5.41
C MET A 110 5.74 -7.33 -6.26
N ASN A 111 6.22 -8.02 -7.31
CA ASN A 111 7.00 -7.46 -8.40
C ASN A 111 6.23 -7.73 -9.70
N PRO A 112 5.28 -6.85 -10.10
CA PRO A 112 4.35 -7.15 -11.19
C PRO A 112 5.02 -7.04 -12.56
N PRO A 113 4.43 -7.63 -13.62
CA PRO A 113 4.80 -7.33 -15.00
C PRO A 113 4.70 -5.82 -15.27
N TYR A 114 5.78 -5.25 -15.83
CA TYR A 114 5.89 -3.78 -16.00
C TYR A 114 5.13 -3.26 -17.22
N SER A 115 4.53 -4.13 -18.03
CA SER A 115 3.61 -3.74 -19.10
C SER A 115 2.32 -3.10 -18.57
N HIS A 116 1.78 -3.58 -17.44
CA HIS A 116 0.53 -3.10 -16.86
C HIS A 116 0.56 -3.01 -15.34
N PRO A 117 1.52 -2.29 -14.72
CA PRO A 117 1.70 -2.28 -13.28
C PRO A 117 0.52 -1.65 -12.55
N GLY A 118 -0.22 -0.74 -13.19
CA GLY A 118 -1.38 -0.08 -12.61
C GLY A 118 -2.53 -1.02 -12.23
N LEU A 119 -2.76 -2.10 -12.99
CA LEU A 119 -3.78 -3.12 -12.67
C LEU A 119 -3.43 -3.84 -11.36
N TRP A 120 -2.18 -4.23 -11.21
CA TRP A 120 -1.66 -4.89 -10.02
C TRP A 120 -1.70 -3.99 -8.79
N MET A 121 -1.33 -2.72 -8.97
CA MET A 121 -1.40 -1.71 -7.91
C MET A 121 -2.84 -1.46 -7.45
N LYS A 122 -3.80 -1.39 -8.38
CA LYS A 122 -5.23 -1.27 -8.07
C LYS A 122 -5.74 -2.48 -7.29
N LYS A 123 -5.34 -3.69 -7.70
CA LYS A 123 -5.68 -4.93 -6.98
C LYS A 123 -5.11 -4.90 -5.56
N LEU A 124 -3.81 -4.60 -5.40
CA LEU A 124 -3.18 -4.54 -4.07
C LEU A 124 -3.88 -3.54 -3.15
N GLN A 125 -4.17 -2.34 -3.65
CA GLN A 125 -4.88 -1.33 -2.86
C GLN A 125 -6.27 -1.79 -2.44
N LEU A 126 -7.01 -2.47 -3.33
CA LEU A 126 -8.32 -3.02 -3.02
C LEU A 126 -8.20 -4.09 -1.92
N GLU A 127 -7.33 -5.07 -2.07
CA GLU A 127 -7.16 -6.16 -1.11
C GLU A 127 -6.65 -5.66 0.25
N PHE A 128 -5.78 -4.65 0.26
CA PHE A 128 -5.35 -4.01 1.49
C PHE A 128 -6.48 -3.21 2.15
N SER A 129 -7.25 -2.42 1.37
CA SER A 129 -8.36 -1.62 1.89
C SER A 129 -9.52 -2.47 2.44
N THR A 130 -9.75 -3.64 1.84
CA THR A 130 -10.73 -4.63 2.32
C THR A 130 -10.18 -5.54 3.41
N CYS A 131 -8.91 -5.29 3.81
CA CYS A 131 -8.24 -6.03 4.87
C CYS A 131 -8.07 -7.53 4.58
N ASN A 132 -7.99 -7.92 3.33
CA ASN A 132 -7.59 -9.27 2.94
C ASN A 132 -6.07 -9.41 3.03
N VAL A 133 -5.33 -8.38 2.61
CA VAL A 133 -3.88 -8.25 2.78
C VAL A 133 -3.59 -7.51 4.09
N ASP A 134 -2.74 -8.08 4.93
CA ASP A 134 -2.38 -7.52 6.23
C ASP A 134 -1.23 -6.52 6.11
N GLU A 135 -0.25 -6.83 5.27
CA GLU A 135 0.96 -6.06 5.04
C GLU A 135 1.49 -6.35 3.63
N ALA A 136 2.07 -5.37 2.96
CA ALA A 136 2.63 -5.60 1.63
C ALA A 136 3.83 -4.72 1.31
N ILE A 137 4.71 -5.23 0.44
CA ILE A 137 5.73 -4.45 -0.26
C ILE A 137 5.59 -4.72 -1.76
N ALA A 138 5.53 -3.64 -2.56
CA ALA A 138 5.56 -3.71 -4.01
C ALA A 138 6.85 -3.07 -4.55
N LEU A 139 7.57 -3.79 -5.40
CA LEU A 139 8.70 -3.28 -6.18
C LEU A 139 8.21 -2.92 -7.58
N ILE A 140 8.24 -1.64 -7.92
CA ILE A 140 7.61 -1.10 -9.13
C ILE A 140 8.47 -0.03 -9.79
N PRO A 141 8.26 0.26 -11.10
CA PRO A 141 8.85 1.42 -11.74
C PRO A 141 8.48 2.73 -11.04
N ALA A 142 9.45 3.66 -10.94
CA ALA A 142 9.27 4.99 -10.34
C ALA A 142 8.57 5.96 -11.33
N ALA A 143 7.46 5.55 -11.91
CA ALA A 143 6.68 6.34 -12.87
C ALA A 143 5.77 7.34 -12.12
N THR A 144 6.38 8.37 -11.54
CA THR A 144 5.74 9.32 -10.60
C THR A 144 4.68 10.22 -11.24
N ASP A 145 4.69 10.33 -12.56
CA ASP A 145 3.77 11.08 -13.40
C ASP A 145 2.51 10.30 -13.80
N THR A 146 2.41 9.02 -13.44
CA THR A 146 1.27 8.18 -13.80
C THR A 146 0.11 8.29 -12.84
N ASN A 147 -1.11 8.10 -13.37
CA ASN A 147 -2.35 8.12 -12.58
C ASN A 147 -2.45 6.93 -11.60
N TRP A 148 -1.71 5.85 -11.80
CA TRP A 148 -1.73 4.70 -10.90
C TRP A 148 -0.75 4.82 -9.73
N LEU A 149 0.41 5.51 -9.91
CA LEU A 149 1.41 5.65 -8.85
C LEU A 149 1.22 6.95 -8.04
N SER A 150 0.86 8.07 -8.68
CA SER A 150 0.71 9.36 -8.01
C SER A 150 -0.21 9.33 -6.77
N PRO A 151 -1.40 8.68 -6.79
CA PRO A 151 -2.24 8.55 -5.60
C PRO A 151 -1.60 7.73 -4.47
N VAL A 152 -0.82 6.70 -4.83
CA VAL A 152 -0.11 5.84 -3.87
C VAL A 152 0.96 6.62 -3.13
N LEU A 153 1.74 7.43 -3.83
CA LEU A 153 2.77 8.29 -3.25
C LEU A 153 2.21 9.30 -2.23
N LYS A 154 0.93 9.63 -2.33
CA LYS A 154 0.26 10.54 -1.39
C LYS A 154 -0.17 9.87 -0.09
N THR A 155 -0.17 8.53 -0.04
CA THR A 155 -0.79 7.80 1.08
C THR A 155 0.10 6.72 1.68
N GLN A 156 1.12 6.25 0.95
CA GLN A 156 1.95 5.12 1.37
C GLN A 156 3.41 5.52 1.55
N PRO A 157 4.13 4.92 2.52
CA PRO A 157 5.58 5.01 2.62
C PRO A 157 6.26 4.45 1.38
N VAL A 158 7.30 5.14 0.89
CA VAL A 158 8.00 4.79 -0.35
C VAL A 158 9.50 4.91 -0.15
N CYS A 159 10.25 3.89 -0.55
CA CYS A 159 11.70 3.97 -0.73
C CYS A 159 12.03 4.20 -2.21
N PHE A 160 12.60 5.36 -2.54
CA PHE A 160 13.19 5.64 -3.83
C PHE A 160 14.57 4.99 -3.89
N TRP A 161 14.66 3.85 -4.58
CA TRP A 161 15.87 3.03 -4.61
C TRP A 161 17.05 3.79 -5.22
N LYS A 162 18.20 3.79 -4.54
CA LYS A 162 19.42 4.43 -5.02
C LYS A 162 20.12 3.58 -6.08
N GLY A 163 20.37 4.17 -7.24
CA GLY A 163 21.00 3.46 -8.36
C GLY A 163 20.01 2.62 -9.16
N ARG A 164 20.52 1.68 -9.95
CA ARG A 164 19.74 0.83 -10.83
C ARG A 164 19.76 -0.61 -10.34
N ILE A 165 18.59 -1.20 -10.18
CA ILE A 165 18.47 -2.60 -9.80
C ILE A 165 18.95 -3.47 -10.96
N LYS A 166 19.79 -4.46 -10.64
CA LYS A 166 20.18 -5.53 -11.55
C LYS A 166 19.25 -6.73 -11.32
N PHE A 167 18.22 -6.81 -12.11
CA PHE A 167 17.26 -7.93 -12.01
C PHE A 167 17.86 -9.23 -12.54
N LEU A 168 17.25 -10.34 -12.13
CA LEU A 168 17.52 -11.63 -12.74
C LEU A 168 16.69 -11.79 -14.02
N GLY A 169 17.24 -12.45 -15.02
CA GLY A 169 16.48 -12.85 -16.20
C GLY A 169 15.82 -14.22 -16.03
N GLN A 170 15.24 -14.74 -17.11
CA GLN A 170 14.63 -16.07 -17.14
C GLN A 170 15.60 -17.21 -16.80
N ASP A 171 16.90 -16.99 -17.00
CA ASP A 171 17.99 -17.89 -16.63
C ASP A 171 18.46 -17.72 -15.18
N TYR A 172 17.77 -16.93 -14.38
CA TYR A 172 18.12 -16.52 -13.00
C TYR A 172 19.53 -15.91 -12.87
N GLN A 173 20.12 -15.46 -13.98
CA GLN A 173 21.39 -14.74 -13.95
C GLN A 173 21.15 -13.24 -13.91
N LEU A 174 22.04 -12.51 -13.23
CA LEU A 174 22.01 -11.04 -13.20
C LEU A 174 22.08 -10.48 -14.62
N LYS A 175 21.13 -9.65 -14.95
CA LYS A 175 21.11 -8.89 -16.20
C LYS A 175 21.77 -7.52 -16.03
N SER A 176 21.89 -6.80 -17.14
CA SER A 176 22.30 -5.39 -17.11
C SER A 176 21.35 -4.56 -16.23
N SER A 177 21.85 -3.43 -15.74
CA SER A 177 21.04 -2.52 -14.92
C SER A 177 19.73 -2.12 -15.60
N ALA A 178 18.65 -2.07 -14.85
CA ALA A 178 17.35 -1.62 -15.32
C ALA A 178 17.46 -0.22 -15.97
N ARG A 179 16.74 0.00 -17.06
CA ARG A 179 16.73 1.30 -17.76
C ARG A 179 16.05 2.39 -16.92
N GLN A 180 15.02 2.04 -16.17
CA GLN A 180 14.24 2.96 -15.35
C GLN A 180 14.58 2.85 -13.87
N SER A 181 14.23 3.88 -13.10
CA SER A 181 14.32 3.89 -11.65
C SER A 181 13.20 3.04 -11.06
N HIS A 182 13.42 2.56 -9.84
CA HIS A 182 12.42 1.75 -9.12
C HIS A 182 12.16 2.32 -7.73
N VAL A 183 10.98 2.02 -7.23
CA VAL A 183 10.59 2.30 -5.86
C VAL A 183 10.06 1.04 -5.21
N LEU A 184 10.26 0.94 -3.90
CA LEU A 184 9.54 -0.01 -3.07
C LEU A 184 8.48 0.77 -2.30
N VAL A 185 7.23 0.32 -2.41
CA VAL A 185 6.10 0.94 -1.72
C VAL A 185 5.63 -0.03 -0.64
N TYR A 186 5.31 0.49 0.53
CA TYR A 186 4.92 -0.28 1.69
C TYR A 186 3.46 -0.01 2.09
N TRP A 187 2.74 -1.07 2.40
CA TRP A 187 1.41 -1.06 3.01
C TRP A 187 1.46 -1.80 4.33
N GLY A 188 1.10 -1.16 5.40
CA GLY A 188 1.08 -1.77 6.73
C GLY A 188 1.26 -0.74 7.86
N ASN A 189 1.42 -1.25 9.07
CA ASN A 189 1.54 -0.41 10.26
C ASN A 189 2.99 -0.33 10.79
N ASN A 190 3.90 -1.16 10.28
CA ASN A 190 5.29 -1.23 10.74
C ASN A 190 6.21 -0.40 9.81
N TRP A 191 5.82 0.84 9.53
CA TRP A 191 6.56 1.74 8.67
C TRP A 191 7.94 2.10 9.22
N GLN A 192 8.12 2.07 10.55
CA GLN A 192 9.41 2.29 11.20
C GLN A 192 10.40 1.20 10.77
N ARG A 193 9.97 -0.06 10.78
CA ARG A 193 10.80 -1.17 10.31
C ARG A 193 11.12 -1.08 8.83
N PHE A 194 10.13 -0.67 8.02
CA PHE A 194 10.36 -0.39 6.60
C PHE A 194 11.45 0.68 6.41
N ARG A 195 11.39 1.77 7.17
CA ARG A 195 12.41 2.81 7.15
C ARG A 195 13.77 2.26 7.55
N GLU A 196 13.88 1.65 8.73
CA GLU A 196 15.14 1.10 9.27
C GLU A 196 15.87 0.18 8.27
N VAL A 197 15.10 -0.64 7.55
CA VAL A 197 15.67 -1.59 6.58
C VAL A 197 16.07 -0.92 5.28
N PHE A 198 15.29 0.05 4.79
CA PHE A 198 15.46 0.58 3.44
C PHE A 198 16.20 1.93 3.36
N GLU A 199 16.38 2.66 4.47
CA GLU A 199 17.05 3.97 4.42
C GLU A 199 18.52 3.91 4.00
N ASP A 200 19.20 2.79 4.19
CA ASP A 200 20.58 2.58 3.71
C ASP A 200 20.63 2.36 2.18
N TYR A 201 19.52 1.96 1.56
CA TYR A 201 19.44 1.59 0.15
C TYR A 201 18.77 2.64 -0.73
N GLY A 202 18.17 3.67 -0.15
CA GLY A 202 17.50 4.71 -0.89
C GLY A 202 16.96 5.83 -0.03
N VAL A 203 16.19 6.72 -0.64
CA VAL A 203 15.49 7.79 0.09
C VAL A 203 14.12 7.29 0.48
N VAL A 204 13.88 7.17 1.78
CA VAL A 204 12.56 6.79 2.28
C VAL A 204 11.71 8.04 2.52
N TYR A 205 10.57 8.09 1.87
CA TYR A 205 9.59 9.17 1.96
C TYR A 205 8.34 8.69 2.67
N PHE A 206 7.81 9.53 3.55
CA PHE A 206 6.55 9.32 4.24
C PHE A 206 5.58 10.44 3.88
N PRO A 207 4.37 10.12 3.40
CA PRO A 207 3.34 11.14 3.21
C PRO A 207 2.97 11.78 4.55
N ILE A 208 2.80 13.09 4.57
CA ILE A 208 2.44 13.84 5.79
C ILE A 208 1.14 13.30 6.43
N SER A 209 0.25 12.75 5.61
CA SER A 209 -0.99 12.10 6.09
C SER A 209 -0.78 10.78 6.82
N SER A 210 0.38 10.14 6.67
CA SER A 210 0.73 8.88 7.35
C SER A 210 1.65 9.08 8.55
N VAL A 211 2.27 10.24 8.68
CA VAL A 211 3.11 10.58 9.83
C VAL A 211 2.21 11.13 10.92
N HIS A 212 2.06 10.42 12.01
CA HIS A 212 1.54 11.01 13.24
C HIS A 212 2.46 12.17 13.61
N HIS A 213 1.88 13.33 13.91
CA HIS A 213 2.52 14.66 14.05
C HIS A 213 3.61 14.74 15.14
N ASP A 214 3.97 13.64 15.78
CA ASP A 214 4.81 13.65 16.98
C ASP A 214 6.33 13.48 16.73
N GLU A 215 6.77 13.17 15.51
CA GLU A 215 8.20 12.91 15.25
C GLU A 215 8.91 13.90 14.29
N VAL A 216 8.23 14.84 13.66
CA VAL A 216 8.84 15.72 12.62
C VAL A 216 9.50 16.97 13.17
N LEU A 217 9.37 17.29 14.45
CA LEU A 217 9.99 18.45 15.06
C LEU A 217 11.09 18.08 16.06
N GLY A 218 12.19 17.50 15.57
CA GLY A 218 13.47 17.46 16.28
C GLY A 218 14.10 18.85 16.39
N GLY A 219 13.47 19.75 17.07
CA GLY A 219 13.98 21.09 17.39
C GLY A 219 13.38 21.56 18.71
N ASN A 220 14.20 21.48 19.78
CA ASN A 220 14.02 22.13 21.09
C ASN A 220 12.57 22.44 21.51
N ILE A 221 11.88 21.47 22.11
CA ILE A 221 10.65 21.73 22.84
C ILE A 221 10.97 21.56 24.34
N SER A 222 10.77 22.65 25.08
CA SER A 222 10.77 22.65 26.55
C SER A 222 9.90 21.52 27.11
N PRO A 223 10.26 20.93 28.24
CA PRO A 223 9.60 19.75 28.79
C PRO A 223 8.32 20.15 29.54
N ASN A 224 7.25 20.50 28.83
CA ASN A 224 5.95 20.81 29.44
C ASN A 224 4.74 20.46 28.53
N ASN A 225 4.78 19.36 27.78
CA ASN A 225 3.58 18.78 27.21
C ASN A 225 3.49 17.31 27.61
N SER A 226 2.85 17.07 28.74
CA SER A 226 2.33 15.75 29.09
C SER A 226 1.38 15.27 27.99
N PRO A 227 1.41 13.99 27.58
CA PRO A 227 0.48 13.46 26.57
C PRO A 227 -0.96 13.76 27.04
N SER A 228 -1.77 14.30 26.14
CA SER A 228 -3.15 14.67 26.42
C SER A 228 -3.90 13.43 26.94
N THR A 229 -4.32 13.44 28.19
CA THR A 229 -5.05 12.34 28.83
C THR A 229 -6.47 12.17 28.29
N HIS A 230 -6.95 13.08 27.45
CA HIS A 230 -8.32 13.08 26.92
C HIS A 230 -8.39 13.48 25.46
N ARG A 231 -9.35 12.92 24.70
CA ARG A 231 -9.71 13.36 23.35
C ARG A 231 -10.29 14.77 23.38
N LYS A 232 -10.04 15.54 22.32
CA LYS A 232 -10.61 16.89 22.18
C LYS A 232 -12.13 16.83 22.00
N ARG A 233 -12.81 17.90 22.35
CA ARG A 233 -14.26 18.03 22.18
C ARG A 233 -14.62 17.86 20.69
N GLY A 234 -15.55 16.91 20.39
CA GLY A 234 -16.00 16.60 19.03
C GLY A 234 -15.30 15.38 18.39
N GLU A 235 -14.20 14.89 18.97
CA GLU A 235 -13.48 13.70 18.45
C GLU A 235 -14.14 12.36 18.82
N GLY A 236 -15.21 12.40 19.60
CA GLY A 236 -15.92 11.25 20.09
C GLY A 236 -15.31 10.64 21.36
N SER A 237 -15.98 9.69 21.96
CA SER A 237 -15.49 8.91 23.10
C SER A 237 -15.34 7.44 22.72
N GLY A 238 -14.33 6.76 23.25
CA GLY A 238 -14.11 5.35 22.97
C GLY A 238 -13.37 4.66 24.12
N ASN A 239 -13.76 3.41 24.37
CA ASN A 239 -13.18 2.57 25.41
C ASN A 239 -12.99 1.14 24.90
N ILE A 240 -11.96 0.47 25.43
CA ILE A 240 -11.68 -0.94 25.17
C ILE A 240 -12.40 -1.78 26.22
N SER A 241 -13.12 -2.81 25.76
CA SER A 241 -13.72 -3.81 26.67
C SER A 241 -13.45 -5.23 26.19
N TRP A 242 -13.31 -6.14 27.14
CA TRP A 242 -13.17 -7.57 26.85
C TRP A 242 -14.49 -8.27 27.13
N GLY A 243 -14.87 -9.18 26.25
CA GLY A 243 -16.07 -10.00 26.38
C GLY A 243 -15.83 -11.40 25.85
N TYR A 244 -16.85 -12.23 25.95
CA TYR A 244 -16.82 -13.61 25.44
C TYR A 244 -17.86 -13.78 24.32
N ALA A 245 -17.41 -14.22 23.14
CA ALA A 245 -18.33 -14.78 22.17
C ALA A 245 -18.76 -16.17 22.60
N ASN A 246 -19.97 -16.55 22.23
CA ASN A 246 -20.57 -17.85 22.59
C ASN A 246 -20.71 -18.11 24.11
N ALA A 247 -20.74 -17.08 24.95
CA ALA A 247 -20.83 -17.24 26.42
C ALA A 247 -21.99 -18.09 26.84
N ASN A 248 -23.13 -18.00 26.12
CA ASN A 248 -24.39 -18.73 26.44
C ASN A 248 -24.63 -19.91 25.49
N SER A 249 -23.63 -20.36 24.73
CA SER A 249 -23.78 -21.46 23.78
C SER A 249 -23.50 -22.80 24.44
N THR A 250 -24.44 -23.73 24.35
CA THR A 250 -24.22 -25.13 24.78
C THR A 250 -23.37 -25.94 23.78
N LYS A 251 -23.24 -25.45 22.55
CA LYS A 251 -22.54 -26.15 21.43
C LYS A 251 -21.14 -25.64 21.14
N LYS A 252 -20.78 -24.43 21.59
CA LYS A 252 -19.49 -23.78 21.26
C LYS A 252 -18.81 -23.30 22.53
N LYS A 253 -17.49 -23.49 22.61
CA LYS A 253 -16.69 -22.98 23.72
C LYS A 253 -16.65 -21.44 23.71
N PRO A 254 -16.74 -20.78 24.88
CA PRO A 254 -16.56 -19.34 25.00
C PRO A 254 -15.19 -18.90 24.47
N VAL A 255 -15.15 -17.86 23.64
CA VAL A 255 -13.92 -17.28 23.10
C VAL A 255 -13.80 -15.84 23.58
N LYS A 256 -12.71 -15.51 24.26
CA LYS A 256 -12.42 -14.14 24.72
C LYS A 256 -12.15 -13.23 23.54
N GLN A 257 -12.87 -12.12 23.45
CA GLN A 257 -12.80 -11.18 22.33
C GLN A 257 -12.66 -9.74 22.81
N LEU A 258 -11.96 -8.92 22.01
CA LEU A 258 -11.82 -7.49 22.23
C LEU A 258 -12.99 -6.77 21.56
N TYR A 259 -13.53 -5.78 22.25
CA TYR A 259 -14.56 -4.89 21.73
C TYR A 259 -14.12 -3.45 21.91
N PHE A 260 -14.43 -2.60 20.90
CA PHE A 260 -14.33 -1.16 20.99
C PHE A 260 -15.73 -0.58 21.21
N GLU A 261 -15.93 0.06 22.35
CA GLU A 261 -17.14 0.80 22.69
C GLU A 261 -16.92 2.25 22.29
N TRP A 262 -17.84 2.82 21.52
CA TRP A 262 -17.61 4.12 20.91
C TRP A 262 -18.88 4.97 20.89
N GLU A 263 -18.65 6.30 20.94
CA GLU A 263 -19.64 7.32 20.67
C GLU A 263 -19.06 8.34 19.69
N TYR A 264 -19.74 8.55 18.57
CA TYR A 264 -19.33 9.45 17.53
C TYR A 264 -20.55 10.06 16.82
N ARG A 265 -20.61 11.42 16.69
CA ARG A 265 -21.72 12.17 16.07
C ARG A 265 -23.10 11.76 16.60
N GLY A 266 -23.21 11.62 17.91
CA GLY A 266 -24.47 11.23 18.57
C GLY A 266 -24.89 9.77 18.41
N LYS A 267 -24.11 8.97 17.68
CA LYS A 267 -24.32 7.51 17.56
C LYS A 267 -23.39 6.77 18.51
N ARG A 268 -23.90 5.69 19.11
CA ARG A 268 -23.15 4.83 20.04
C ARG A 268 -23.14 3.39 19.56
N GLY A 269 -22.05 2.70 19.83
CA GLY A 269 -21.94 1.29 19.50
C GLY A 269 -20.85 0.55 20.26
N LYS A 270 -20.97 -0.77 20.21
CA LYS A 270 -19.95 -1.72 20.65
C LYS A 270 -19.62 -2.63 19.48
N THR A 271 -18.37 -2.63 19.05
CA THR A 271 -17.94 -3.35 17.85
C THR A 271 -16.85 -4.34 18.23
N TYR A 272 -17.01 -5.59 17.81
CA TYR A 272 -15.96 -6.60 17.93
C TYR A 272 -14.75 -6.16 17.12
N VAL A 273 -13.57 -6.25 17.72
CA VAL A 273 -12.31 -5.94 17.07
C VAL A 273 -11.68 -7.24 16.59
N ARG A 274 -11.57 -7.40 15.27
CA ARG A 274 -10.91 -8.58 14.66
C ARG A 274 -9.48 -8.70 15.15
N SER A 275 -8.96 -9.93 15.27
CA SER A 275 -7.66 -10.22 15.89
C SER A 275 -6.53 -9.37 15.30
N ARG A 276 -6.51 -9.15 13.99
CA ARG A 276 -5.52 -8.35 13.27
C ARG A 276 -5.51 -6.85 13.64
N PHE A 277 -6.60 -6.31 14.19
CA PHE A 277 -6.69 -4.91 14.58
C PHE A 277 -6.55 -4.68 16.09
N LYS A 278 -6.38 -5.74 16.89
CA LYS A 278 -6.40 -5.64 18.35
C LYS A 278 -5.36 -4.68 18.88
N GLU A 279 -4.10 -4.91 18.53
CA GLU A 279 -2.97 -4.10 19.01
C GLU A 279 -3.07 -2.67 18.52
N GLN A 280 -3.43 -2.48 17.25
CA GLN A 280 -3.61 -1.17 16.65
C GLN A 280 -4.73 -0.38 17.33
N VAL A 281 -5.91 -0.98 17.53
CA VAL A 281 -7.04 -0.30 18.20
C VAL A 281 -6.72 0.01 19.66
N ILE A 282 -5.99 -0.87 20.35
CA ILE A 282 -5.53 -0.63 21.72
C ILE A 282 -4.60 0.58 21.74
N SER A 283 -3.52 0.57 20.94
CA SER A 283 -2.54 1.66 20.86
C SER A 283 -3.19 2.98 20.47
N MET A 284 -4.04 3.01 19.44
CA MET A 284 -4.76 4.22 19.02
C MET A 284 -5.70 4.75 20.11
N ASN A 285 -6.33 3.86 20.89
CA ASN A 285 -7.19 4.28 21.99
C ASN A 285 -6.40 4.82 23.18
N GLU A 286 -5.25 4.24 23.50
CA GLU A 286 -4.30 4.73 24.51
C GLU A 286 -3.73 6.10 24.11
N ALA A 287 -3.33 6.25 22.85
CA ALA A 287 -2.86 7.52 22.26
C ALA A 287 -3.98 8.58 22.07
N LYS A 288 -5.23 8.25 22.47
CA LYS A 288 -6.39 9.17 22.35
C LYS A 288 -6.65 9.66 20.91
N VAL A 289 -6.30 8.86 19.93
CA VAL A 289 -6.60 9.14 18.50
C VAL A 289 -8.11 9.38 18.33
N PRO A 290 -8.55 10.36 17.49
CA PRO A 290 -9.98 10.62 17.26
C PRO A 290 -10.76 9.35 16.93
N VAL A 291 -11.94 9.19 17.54
CA VAL A 291 -12.76 7.98 17.39
C VAL A 291 -13.08 7.68 15.92
N ALA A 292 -13.30 8.72 15.11
CA ALA A 292 -13.55 8.54 13.67
C ALA A 292 -12.42 7.77 12.95
N VAL A 293 -11.18 7.96 13.36
CA VAL A 293 -10.02 7.28 12.77
C VAL A 293 -10.00 5.81 13.17
N ILE A 294 -10.28 5.51 14.45
CA ILE A 294 -10.40 4.11 14.92
C ILE A 294 -11.56 3.40 14.23
N LEU A 295 -12.70 4.09 14.05
CA LEU A 295 -13.88 3.52 13.40
C LEU A 295 -13.62 3.16 11.93
N LYS A 296 -12.71 3.84 11.22
CA LYS A 296 -12.33 3.47 9.85
C LYS A 296 -11.76 2.06 9.75
N LEU A 297 -11.11 1.56 10.78
CA LEU A 297 -10.63 0.18 10.86
C LEU A 297 -11.74 -0.84 11.10
N LEU A 298 -12.91 -0.38 11.55
CA LEU A 298 -14.02 -1.22 12.00
C LEU A 298 -15.24 -1.15 11.06
N THR A 299 -15.06 -0.67 9.83
CA THR A 299 -16.13 -0.48 8.83
C THR A 299 -16.80 -1.76 8.37
N TYR A 300 -16.21 -2.93 8.63
CA TYR A 300 -16.88 -4.22 8.44
C TYR A 300 -18.12 -4.39 9.32
N ASN A 301 -18.34 -3.52 10.29
CA ASN A 301 -19.59 -3.47 11.07
C ASN A 301 -20.52 -2.40 10.44
N PRO A 302 -21.73 -2.78 9.98
CA PRO A 302 -22.66 -1.85 9.33
C PRO A 302 -23.02 -0.62 10.19
N LYS A 303 -23.10 -0.78 11.52
CA LYS A 303 -23.34 0.35 12.43
C LYS A 303 -22.20 1.38 12.39
N VAL A 304 -20.98 0.91 12.25
CA VAL A 304 -19.79 1.78 12.13
C VAL A 304 -19.79 2.48 10.78
N ALA A 305 -20.04 1.75 9.68
CA ALA A 305 -20.15 2.32 8.35
C ALA A 305 -21.21 3.43 8.31
N GLY A 306 -22.40 3.18 8.87
CA GLY A 306 -23.46 4.18 8.98
C GLY A 306 -23.12 5.38 9.91
N ALA A 307 -22.24 5.20 10.91
CA ALA A 307 -21.79 6.31 11.76
C ALA A 307 -20.80 7.23 11.02
N LEU A 308 -20.01 6.67 10.10
CA LEU A 308 -19.08 7.38 9.24
C LEU A 308 -19.72 7.98 7.99
N GLY A 309 -20.97 7.65 7.68
CA GLY A 309 -21.66 8.09 6.47
C GLY A 309 -21.20 7.35 5.20
N LEU A 310 -20.77 6.10 5.35
CA LEU A 310 -20.26 5.23 4.28
C LEU A 310 -21.32 4.22 3.78
N ASN A 311 -22.58 4.61 3.74
CA ASN A 311 -23.68 3.78 3.22
C ASN A 311 -23.90 4.05 1.73
#